data_e2e370b603c09e70136f5768b775d149
#
_entry.id   e2e370b603c09e70136f5768b775d149
#
_cell.length_a   1.000
_cell.length_b   1.000
_cell.length_c   1.000
_cell.angle_alpha   90.00
_cell.angle_beta   90.00
_cell.angle_gamma   90.00
#
_symmetry.space_group_name_H-M   'P 1'
#
loop_
_entity.id
_entity.type
_entity.pdbx_description
1 polymer ?
#
loop_
_entity_poly.entity_id
_entity_poly.type
_entity_poly.pdbx_seq_one_letter_code
_entity_poly.pdbx_strand_id
1 'polypeptide(L)'
;MRRLYTVAFIAALSLAGCKSSPPPAEPHIDAASAAQNCESQGGKRTLERGPEGQITVCVFPGNRQCEEWALLFGQCARGGIDVSGYATTSERHCAIRGGRMTIPGCELSPIGLYEARNLVLLLQAGNTAMLRTYSADASRYLTSGTWTRSGGVVTVSTEPERLVFEYAGDRLVPREWDRKVWGAAGPGPLVRQK
;
A
#
# COMPACT_ATOMS: atom_id res chain seq x y z
N MET A 1 78.90 -34.18 11.95
CA MET A 1 77.92 -34.03 10.86
C MET A 1 76.51 -34.03 11.46
N ARG A 2 75.89 -32.82 11.64
CA ARG A 2 74.55 -32.71 12.22
C ARG A 2 73.62 -32.24 11.07
N ARG A 3 72.66 -33.07 10.68
CA ARG A 3 71.64 -32.72 9.67
C ARG A 3 70.48 -32.00 10.37
N LEU A 4 70.26 -30.73 9.96
CA LEU A 4 69.07 -29.95 10.34
C LEU A 4 67.92 -30.34 9.40
N TYR A 5 66.81 -30.78 9.96
CA TYR A 5 65.56 -30.95 9.25
C TYR A 5 64.69 -29.71 9.46
N THR A 6 64.45 -29.00 8.36
CA THR A 6 63.53 -27.85 8.34
C THR A 6 62.13 -28.37 8.10
N VAL A 7 61.26 -28.20 9.09
CA VAL A 7 59.83 -28.54 8.98
C VAL A 7 59.09 -27.31 8.47
N ALA A 8 58.53 -27.39 7.24
CA ALA A 8 57.71 -26.35 6.66
C ALA A 8 56.26 -26.52 7.16
N PHE A 9 55.77 -25.53 7.91
CA PHE A 9 54.35 -25.45 8.29
C PHE A 9 53.58 -24.78 7.16
N ILE A 10 52.67 -25.54 6.50
CA ILE A 10 51.71 -24.98 5.55
C ILE A 10 50.48 -24.60 6.34
N ALA A 11 50.26 -23.30 6.53
CA ALA A 11 49.02 -22.74 7.11
C ALA A 11 47.95 -22.73 6.04
N ALA A 12 46.96 -23.60 6.15
CA ALA A 12 45.76 -23.57 5.30
C ALA A 12 44.82 -22.46 5.81
N LEU A 13 44.74 -21.33 5.06
CA LEU A 13 43.71 -20.30 5.26
C LEU A 13 42.36 -20.85 4.78
N SER A 14 41.48 -21.21 5.69
CA SER A 14 40.07 -21.50 5.40
C SER A 14 39.34 -20.20 5.19
N LEU A 15 39.06 -19.83 3.94
CA LEU A 15 38.14 -18.74 3.57
C LEU A 15 36.72 -19.18 3.95
N ALA A 16 36.26 -18.81 5.14
CA ALA A 16 34.86 -18.91 5.52
C ALA A 16 34.06 -17.86 4.67
N GLY A 17 33.49 -18.32 3.56
CA GLY A 17 32.59 -17.52 2.75
C GLY A 17 31.34 -17.17 3.56
N CYS A 18 31.18 -15.91 3.94
CA CYS A 18 29.94 -15.39 4.46
C CYS A 18 28.87 -15.55 3.36
N LYS A 19 28.00 -16.56 3.49
CA LYS A 19 26.74 -16.62 2.73
C LYS A 19 25.87 -15.47 3.23
N SER A 20 25.84 -14.36 2.49
CA SER A 20 24.84 -13.31 2.68
C SER A 20 23.47 -13.95 2.44
N SER A 21 22.64 -14.05 3.48
CA SER A 21 21.23 -14.41 3.33
C SER A 21 20.58 -13.42 2.40
N PRO A 22 19.73 -13.87 1.44
CA PRO A 22 18.96 -12.94 0.62
C PRO A 22 18.12 -12.04 1.53
N PRO A 23 17.98 -10.74 1.19
CA PRO A 23 17.14 -9.85 1.98
C PRO A 23 15.72 -10.45 2.07
N PRO A 24 15.02 -10.25 3.21
CA PRO A 24 13.64 -10.70 3.38
C PRO A 24 12.80 -10.21 2.19
N ALA A 25 11.99 -11.10 1.61
CA ALA A 25 11.08 -10.72 0.56
C ALA A 25 10.15 -9.60 1.07
N GLU A 26 10.17 -8.46 0.41
CA GLU A 26 9.30 -7.35 0.77
C GLU A 26 7.83 -7.80 0.62
N PRO A 27 6.95 -7.42 1.57
CA PRO A 27 5.53 -7.74 1.45
C PRO A 27 4.98 -7.09 0.17
N HIS A 28 4.64 -7.91 -0.79
CA HIS A 28 4.01 -7.48 -2.04
C HIS A 28 2.51 -7.31 -1.75
N ILE A 29 2.03 -6.07 -1.67
CA ILE A 29 0.60 -5.79 -1.52
C ILE A 29 0.00 -5.76 -2.92
N ASP A 30 -0.79 -6.77 -3.24
CA ASP A 30 -1.46 -6.96 -4.52
C ASP A 30 -2.88 -7.52 -4.34
N ALA A 31 -3.57 -7.79 -5.42
CA ALA A 31 -4.91 -8.37 -5.38
C ALA A 31 -4.96 -9.73 -4.67
N ALA A 32 -3.88 -10.52 -4.70
CA ALA A 32 -3.79 -11.78 -3.96
C ALA A 32 -3.75 -11.53 -2.45
N SER A 33 -3.08 -10.47 -2.00
CA SER A 33 -3.04 -10.06 -0.60
C SER A 33 -4.42 -9.66 -0.08
N ALA A 34 -5.21 -8.92 -0.87
CA ALA A 34 -6.58 -8.54 -0.53
C ALA A 34 -7.51 -9.76 -0.45
N ALA A 35 -7.38 -10.68 -1.42
CA ALA A 35 -8.12 -11.93 -1.45
C ALA A 35 -7.82 -12.80 -0.21
N GLN A 36 -6.55 -13.03 0.08
CA GLN A 36 -6.12 -13.82 1.24
C GLN A 36 -6.58 -13.19 2.56
N ASN A 37 -6.55 -11.86 2.68
CA ASN A 37 -7.03 -11.16 3.86
C ASN A 37 -8.53 -11.40 4.09
N CYS A 38 -9.36 -11.35 3.03
CA CYS A 38 -10.78 -11.67 3.09
C CYS A 38 -11.02 -13.11 3.59
N GLU A 39 -10.38 -14.08 2.95
CA GLU A 39 -10.54 -15.50 3.26
C GLU A 39 -10.03 -15.86 4.66
N SER A 40 -8.90 -15.28 5.09
CA SER A 40 -8.34 -15.50 6.42
C SER A 40 -9.23 -15.01 7.56
N GLN A 41 -10.12 -14.05 7.26
CA GLN A 41 -11.13 -13.56 8.20
C GLN A 41 -12.47 -14.32 8.12
N GLY A 42 -12.55 -15.38 7.31
CA GLY A 42 -13.76 -16.19 7.11
C GLY A 42 -14.76 -15.58 6.13
N GLY A 43 -14.33 -14.62 5.32
CA GLY A 43 -15.15 -14.01 4.30
C GLY A 43 -15.19 -14.80 3.00
N LYS A 44 -16.22 -14.59 2.21
CA LYS A 44 -16.38 -15.11 0.84
C LYS A 44 -16.38 -13.95 -0.14
N ARG A 45 -15.53 -14.04 -1.17
CA ARG A 45 -15.42 -13.02 -2.21
C ARG A 45 -16.60 -13.09 -3.17
N THR A 46 -17.18 -11.94 -3.45
CA THR A 46 -18.29 -11.77 -4.40
C THR A 46 -18.03 -10.53 -5.24
N LEU A 47 -18.28 -10.62 -6.53
CA LEU A 47 -18.16 -9.51 -7.45
C LEU A 47 -19.51 -8.78 -7.53
N GLU A 48 -19.50 -7.50 -7.19
CA GLU A 48 -20.72 -6.67 -7.21
C GLU A 48 -20.54 -5.49 -8.19
N ARG A 49 -21.65 -5.10 -8.82
CA ARG A 49 -21.69 -3.90 -9.66
C ARG A 49 -22.35 -2.77 -8.89
N GLY A 50 -21.60 -1.67 -8.72
CA GLY A 50 -22.07 -0.45 -8.09
C GLY A 50 -22.11 0.73 -9.04
N PRO A 51 -22.51 1.90 -8.55
CA PRO A 51 -22.58 3.13 -9.35
C PRO A 51 -21.26 3.54 -10.00
N GLU A 52 -20.14 3.21 -9.36
CA GLU A 52 -18.78 3.56 -9.81
C GLU A 52 -18.06 2.41 -10.52
N GLY A 53 -18.81 1.37 -10.91
CA GLY A 53 -18.26 0.20 -11.59
C GLY A 53 -18.29 -1.08 -10.74
N GLN A 54 -17.47 -2.04 -11.12
CA GLN A 54 -17.41 -3.35 -10.49
C GLN A 54 -16.39 -3.33 -9.34
N ILE A 55 -16.77 -3.90 -8.20
CA ILE A 55 -15.94 -4.04 -7.00
C ILE A 55 -15.99 -5.47 -6.50
N THR A 56 -14.92 -5.94 -5.86
CA THR A 56 -14.91 -7.22 -5.14
C THR A 56 -15.26 -6.98 -3.67
N VAL A 57 -16.34 -7.60 -3.23
CA VAL A 57 -16.85 -7.49 -1.86
C VAL A 57 -16.56 -8.77 -1.09
N CYS A 58 -16.00 -8.62 0.08
CA CYS A 58 -15.84 -9.68 1.07
C CYS A 58 -17.13 -9.78 1.90
N VAL A 59 -17.84 -10.89 1.77
CA VAL A 59 -19.13 -11.15 2.45
C VAL A 59 -18.90 -12.10 3.62
N PHE A 60 -19.39 -11.73 4.79
CA PHE A 60 -19.28 -12.48 6.03
C PHE A 60 -20.66 -12.93 6.53
N PRO A 61 -20.73 -13.92 7.46
CA PRO A 61 -21.98 -14.27 8.12
C PRO A 61 -22.66 -13.06 8.82
N GLY A 62 -23.99 -13.09 8.92
CA GLY A 62 -24.75 -12.03 9.59
C GLY A 62 -24.86 -10.74 8.79
N ASN A 63 -24.96 -10.83 7.47
CA ASN A 63 -25.13 -9.68 6.57
C ASN A 63 -24.03 -8.61 6.70
N ARG A 64 -22.80 -9.05 6.94
CA ARG A 64 -21.64 -8.16 7.07
C ARG A 64 -20.83 -8.18 5.79
N GLN A 65 -20.38 -7.01 5.36
CA GLN A 65 -19.67 -6.83 4.11
C GLN A 65 -18.55 -5.80 4.24
N CYS A 66 -17.53 -5.93 3.39
CA CYS A 66 -16.53 -4.90 3.16
C CYS A 66 -15.94 -5.10 1.74
N GLU A 67 -15.61 -4.04 1.06
CA GLU A 67 -14.79 -4.11 -0.16
C GLU A 67 -13.41 -4.67 0.21
N GLU A 68 -12.83 -5.55 -0.62
CA GLU A 68 -11.66 -6.34 -0.22
C GLU A 68 -10.41 -5.51 0.08
N TRP A 69 -10.20 -4.41 -0.66
CA TRP A 69 -9.10 -3.49 -0.39
C TRP A 69 -9.36 -2.61 0.84
N ALA A 70 -10.61 -2.16 1.02
CA ALA A 70 -11.00 -1.43 2.22
C ALA A 70 -10.80 -2.29 3.48
N LEU A 71 -11.08 -3.59 3.39
CA LEU A 71 -10.83 -4.54 4.47
C LEU A 71 -9.33 -4.72 4.75
N LEU A 72 -8.51 -4.89 3.69
CA LEU A 72 -7.06 -5.03 3.81
C LEU A 72 -6.42 -3.81 4.46
N PHE A 73 -6.89 -2.61 4.12
CA PHE A 73 -6.35 -1.35 4.65
C PHE A 73 -7.01 -0.89 5.96
N GLY A 74 -7.86 -1.72 6.57
CA GLY A 74 -8.47 -1.44 7.87
C GLY A 74 -9.54 -0.35 7.86
N GLN A 75 -10.14 -0.08 6.71
CA GLN A 75 -11.25 0.88 6.57
C GLN A 75 -12.59 0.29 7.05
N CYS A 76 -12.72 -1.03 7.07
CA CYS A 76 -13.77 -1.75 7.75
C CYS A 76 -13.22 -2.46 8.99
N ALA A 77 -14.07 -2.70 9.96
CA ALA A 77 -13.76 -3.60 11.07
C ALA A 77 -13.50 -5.03 10.56
N ARG A 78 -12.72 -5.81 11.33
CA ARG A 78 -12.57 -7.25 11.06
C ARG A 78 -13.93 -7.92 10.93
N GLY A 79 -14.09 -8.75 9.88
CA GLY A 79 -15.37 -9.38 9.58
C GLY A 79 -16.42 -8.45 9.00
N GLY A 80 -16.01 -7.30 8.43
CA GLY A 80 -16.87 -6.37 7.72
C GLY A 80 -17.76 -5.50 8.61
N ILE A 81 -18.61 -4.71 7.99
CA ILE A 81 -19.66 -3.88 8.64
C ILE A 81 -21.04 -4.49 8.38
N ASP A 82 -21.96 -4.32 9.29
CA ASP A 82 -23.37 -4.69 9.09
C ASP A 82 -23.99 -3.76 8.03
N VAL A 83 -24.58 -4.35 7.01
CA VAL A 83 -25.15 -3.60 5.88
C VAL A 83 -26.69 -3.58 5.89
N SER A 84 -27.32 -4.11 6.91
CA SER A 84 -28.81 -4.20 7.02
C SER A 84 -29.50 -2.83 7.07
N GLY A 85 -28.80 -1.79 7.55
CA GLY A 85 -29.38 -0.47 7.78
C GLY A 85 -29.30 0.49 6.59
N TYR A 86 -28.68 0.11 5.48
CA TYR A 86 -28.53 1.00 4.32
C TYR A 86 -29.74 0.93 3.40
N ALA A 87 -30.36 2.08 3.14
CA ALA A 87 -31.58 2.18 2.35
C ALA A 87 -31.34 1.98 0.85
N THR A 88 -30.14 2.35 0.37
CA THR A 88 -29.80 2.28 -1.06
C THR A 88 -28.50 1.52 -1.31
N THR A 89 -28.38 0.95 -2.52
CA THR A 89 -27.13 0.32 -2.98
C THR A 89 -25.96 1.30 -2.94
N SER A 90 -26.19 2.58 -3.28
CA SER A 90 -25.14 3.61 -3.26
C SER A 90 -24.63 3.88 -1.86
N GLU A 91 -25.50 3.99 -0.85
CA GLU A 91 -25.10 4.14 0.56
C GLU A 91 -24.30 2.95 1.05
N ARG A 92 -24.80 1.74 0.78
CA ARG A 92 -24.12 0.50 1.13
C ARG A 92 -22.73 0.42 0.49
N HIS A 93 -22.64 0.66 -0.82
CA HIS A 93 -21.35 0.64 -1.53
C HIS A 93 -20.37 1.70 -1.02
N CYS A 94 -20.86 2.88 -0.65
CA CYS A 94 -20.04 3.91 -0.03
C CYS A 94 -19.47 3.41 1.30
N ALA A 95 -20.31 2.86 2.17
CA ALA A 95 -19.93 2.43 3.51
C ALA A 95 -18.96 1.23 3.49
N ILE A 96 -19.20 0.20 2.67
CA ILE A 96 -18.30 -0.97 2.55
C ILE A 96 -16.93 -0.64 1.95
N ARG A 97 -16.78 0.52 1.32
CA ARG A 97 -15.53 1.08 0.82
C ARG A 97 -14.86 2.02 1.81
N GLY A 98 -15.35 2.09 3.05
CA GLY A 98 -14.84 2.99 4.09
C GLY A 98 -15.15 4.46 3.83
N GLY A 99 -16.17 4.75 3.01
CA GLY A 99 -16.61 6.10 2.70
C GLY A 99 -17.73 6.59 3.61
N ARG A 100 -18.03 7.87 3.46
CA ARG A 100 -19.19 8.53 4.08
C ARG A 100 -20.05 9.17 2.99
N MET A 101 -21.36 8.98 3.07
CA MET A 101 -22.28 9.72 2.22
C MET A 101 -22.32 11.20 2.62
N THR A 102 -22.16 12.05 1.63
CA THR A 102 -22.22 13.52 1.73
C THR A 102 -23.11 14.05 0.61
N ILE A 103 -23.31 15.35 0.56
CA ILE A 103 -23.82 16.03 -0.64
C ILE A 103 -22.60 16.65 -1.31
N PRO A 104 -22.16 16.22 -2.51
CA PRO A 104 -22.97 15.60 -3.60
C PRO A 104 -22.89 14.07 -3.72
N GLY A 105 -22.28 13.31 -2.83
CA GLY A 105 -22.20 11.84 -2.97
C GLY A 105 -21.26 11.16 -1.99
N CYS A 106 -20.72 10.00 -2.37
CA CYS A 106 -19.80 9.24 -1.53
C CYS A 106 -18.42 9.91 -1.46
N GLU A 107 -18.02 10.26 -0.26
CA GLU A 107 -16.66 10.71 0.03
C GLU A 107 -15.83 9.55 0.59
N LEU A 108 -14.90 9.04 -0.20
CA LEU A 108 -14.01 7.97 0.25
C LEU A 108 -12.89 8.51 1.14
N SER A 109 -12.38 7.67 2.02
CA SER A 109 -11.12 7.93 2.73
C SER A 109 -9.94 7.86 1.74
N PRO A 110 -8.88 8.68 1.91
CA PRO A 110 -7.67 8.56 1.10
C PRO A 110 -6.81 7.32 1.43
N ILE A 111 -7.16 6.53 2.44
CA ILE A 111 -6.48 5.28 2.77
C ILE A 111 -6.55 4.34 1.56
N GLY A 112 -5.41 3.77 1.17
CA GLY A 112 -5.33 2.85 0.04
C GLY A 112 -3.95 2.80 -0.61
N LEU A 113 -3.81 1.92 -1.59
CA LEU A 113 -2.63 1.80 -2.43
C LEU A 113 -2.83 2.62 -3.71
N TYR A 114 -1.88 3.47 -4.01
CA TYR A 114 -1.88 4.34 -5.17
C TYR A 114 -0.64 4.12 -6.01
N GLU A 115 -0.79 4.09 -7.32
CA GLU A 115 0.31 3.83 -8.24
C GLU A 115 0.39 4.87 -9.35
N ALA A 116 1.61 5.23 -9.69
CA ALA A 116 2.02 5.92 -10.89
C ALA A 116 3.20 5.14 -11.52
N ARG A 117 3.68 5.59 -12.67
CA ARG A 117 4.70 4.88 -13.45
C ARG A 117 5.96 4.48 -12.64
N ASN A 118 6.40 5.31 -11.71
CA ASN A 118 7.63 5.12 -10.95
C ASN A 118 7.45 5.34 -9.45
N LEU A 119 6.21 5.33 -8.97
CA LEU A 119 5.87 5.61 -7.59
C LEU A 119 4.71 4.73 -7.15
N VAL A 120 4.88 4.07 -6.01
CA VAL A 120 3.81 3.40 -5.28
C VAL A 120 3.70 4.06 -3.90
N LEU A 121 2.51 4.51 -3.56
CA LEU A 121 2.19 5.15 -2.30
C LEU A 121 1.09 4.37 -1.59
N LEU A 122 1.38 3.88 -0.40
CA LEU A 122 0.43 3.27 0.51
C LEU A 122 0.09 4.25 1.63
N LEU A 123 -1.17 4.65 1.72
CA LEU A 123 -1.72 5.41 2.85
C LEU A 123 -2.50 4.46 3.76
N GLN A 124 -2.13 4.39 5.03
CA GLN A 124 -2.71 3.46 6.00
C GLN A 124 -3.48 4.20 7.09
N ALA A 125 -4.35 3.46 7.80
CA ALA A 125 -4.96 3.94 9.03
C ALA A 125 -3.89 4.33 10.06
N GLY A 126 -4.21 5.30 10.96
CA GLY A 126 -3.21 5.82 11.89
C GLY A 126 -2.23 6.82 11.29
N ASN A 127 -2.56 7.36 10.09
CA ASN A 127 -1.78 8.40 9.42
C ASN A 127 -0.36 7.98 9.00
N THR A 128 -0.11 6.68 8.84
CA THR A 128 1.17 6.18 8.33
C THR A 128 1.16 6.12 6.82
N ALA A 129 2.30 6.41 6.20
CA ALA A 129 2.51 6.33 4.76
C ALA A 129 3.76 5.50 4.45
N MET A 130 3.70 4.74 3.38
CA MET A 130 4.86 4.06 2.79
C MET A 130 4.99 4.49 1.34
N LEU A 131 6.16 4.98 0.98
CA LEU A 131 6.49 5.46 -0.35
C LEU A 131 7.56 4.56 -0.95
N ARG A 132 7.27 3.97 -2.10
CA ARG A 132 8.24 3.20 -2.89
C ARG A 132 8.47 3.92 -4.21
N THR A 133 9.71 4.24 -4.48
CA THR A 133 10.13 4.85 -5.75
C THR A 133 10.95 3.87 -6.57
N TYR A 134 10.86 3.99 -7.88
CA TYR A 134 11.64 3.21 -8.83
C TYR A 134 12.47 4.17 -9.67
N SER A 135 13.79 4.06 -9.60
CA SER A 135 14.68 4.82 -10.45
C SER A 135 14.87 4.13 -11.82
N ALA A 136 15.51 4.84 -12.75
CA ALA A 136 15.76 4.32 -14.10
C ALA A 136 16.67 3.07 -14.13
N ASP A 137 17.51 2.89 -13.12
CA ASP A 137 18.38 1.72 -12.93
C ASP A 137 17.69 0.57 -12.18
N ALA A 138 16.34 0.64 -12.01
CA ALA A 138 15.53 -0.30 -11.25
C ALA A 138 15.86 -0.39 -9.75
N SER A 139 16.66 0.55 -9.21
CA SER A 139 16.82 0.65 -7.76
C SER A 139 15.50 1.04 -7.11
N ARG A 140 15.23 0.44 -5.95
CA ARG A 140 13.99 0.63 -5.20
C ARG A 140 14.32 1.32 -3.89
N TYR A 141 13.70 2.46 -3.67
CA TYR A 141 13.79 3.16 -2.40
C TYR A 141 12.44 3.06 -1.70
N LEU A 142 12.46 2.50 -0.50
CA LEU A 142 11.31 2.43 0.38
C LEU A 142 11.53 3.39 1.54
N THR A 143 10.64 4.36 1.68
CA THR A 143 10.62 5.28 2.82
C THR A 143 9.28 5.19 3.53
N SER A 144 9.33 5.29 4.86
CA SER A 144 8.14 5.38 5.70
C SER A 144 7.98 6.81 6.20
N GLY A 145 6.74 7.20 6.45
CA GLY A 145 6.43 8.53 6.93
C GLY A 145 5.00 8.63 7.44
N THR A 146 4.50 9.84 7.44
CA THR A 146 3.13 10.14 7.85
C THR A 146 2.37 10.84 6.74
N TRP A 147 1.05 10.78 6.83
CA TRP A 147 0.19 11.57 5.95
C TRP A 147 -0.88 12.29 6.75
N THR A 148 -1.33 13.41 6.21
CA THR A 148 -2.44 14.18 6.77
C THR A 148 -3.38 14.59 5.64
N ARG A 149 -4.65 14.81 5.99
CA ARG A 149 -5.65 15.37 5.07
C ARG A 149 -6.24 16.65 5.66
N SER A 150 -6.28 17.68 4.84
CA SER A 150 -7.01 18.92 5.13
C SER A 150 -7.88 19.28 3.93
N GLY A 151 -9.20 19.19 4.08
CA GLY A 151 -10.12 19.31 2.95
C GLY A 151 -9.82 18.31 1.82
N GLY A 152 -9.66 18.80 0.62
CA GLY A 152 -9.29 18.03 -0.56
C GLY A 152 -7.78 17.82 -0.76
N VAL A 153 -6.93 18.16 0.22
CA VAL A 153 -5.48 18.08 0.10
C VAL A 153 -4.94 16.99 1.01
N VAL A 154 -4.12 16.10 0.45
CA VAL A 154 -3.35 15.08 1.16
C VAL A 154 -1.88 15.48 1.13
N THR A 155 -1.27 15.56 2.31
CA THR A 155 0.16 15.81 2.47
C THR A 155 0.82 14.54 2.98
N VAL A 156 1.86 14.09 2.31
CA VAL A 156 2.71 12.96 2.70
C VAL A 156 4.07 13.52 3.09
N SER A 157 4.51 13.20 4.28
CA SER A 157 5.82 13.61 4.82
C SER A 157 6.66 12.38 5.09
N THR A 158 7.72 12.21 4.33
CA THR A 158 8.78 11.22 4.54
C THR A 158 10.10 11.96 4.67
N GLU A 159 11.09 11.42 5.35
CA GLU A 159 12.41 12.03 5.30
C GLU A 159 13.21 11.49 4.10
N PRO A 160 13.74 12.37 3.23
CA PRO A 160 13.74 13.84 3.32
C PRO A 160 12.60 14.55 2.58
N GLU A 161 11.57 13.85 2.12
CA GLU A 161 10.62 14.38 1.14
C GLU A 161 9.26 14.78 1.75
N ARG A 162 8.68 15.82 1.15
CA ARG A 162 7.29 16.21 1.36
C ARG A 162 6.58 16.27 0.02
N LEU A 163 5.49 15.51 -0.12
CA LEU A 163 4.64 15.48 -1.30
C LEU A 163 3.25 16.00 -0.94
N VAL A 164 2.71 16.88 -1.77
CA VAL A 164 1.36 17.41 -1.60
C VAL A 164 0.52 17.05 -2.80
N PHE A 165 -0.64 16.46 -2.54
CA PHE A 165 -1.57 16.00 -3.55
C PHE A 165 -2.95 16.64 -3.36
N GLU A 166 -3.63 16.91 -4.47
CA GLU A 166 -5.07 17.06 -4.48
C GLU A 166 -5.72 15.68 -4.51
N TYR A 167 -6.63 15.44 -3.59
CA TYR A 167 -7.38 14.20 -3.51
C TYR A 167 -8.69 14.31 -4.30
N ALA A 168 -8.82 13.48 -5.31
CA ALA A 168 -9.98 13.43 -6.21
C ALA A 168 -10.62 12.03 -6.19
N GLY A 169 -10.96 11.53 -4.98
CA GLY A 169 -11.65 10.24 -4.77
C GLY A 169 -10.78 9.01 -5.03
N ASP A 170 -10.54 8.65 -6.27
CA ASP A 170 -9.68 7.50 -6.65
C ASP A 170 -8.28 7.93 -7.13
N ARG A 171 -7.95 9.23 -7.04
CA ARG A 171 -6.69 9.78 -7.53
C ARG A 171 -6.06 10.73 -6.53
N LEU A 172 -4.72 10.76 -6.57
CA LEU A 172 -3.88 11.76 -5.93
C LEU A 172 -3.15 12.52 -7.04
N VAL A 173 -3.51 13.78 -7.24
CA VAL A 173 -2.90 14.65 -8.27
C VAL A 173 -1.81 15.47 -7.60
N PRO A 174 -0.52 15.33 -7.99
CA PRO A 174 0.57 16.07 -7.38
C PRO A 174 0.40 17.58 -7.55
N ARG A 175 0.63 18.33 -6.47
CA ARG A 175 0.65 19.81 -6.44
C ARG A 175 2.02 20.35 -6.09
N GLU A 176 2.70 19.72 -5.10
CA GLU A 176 4.03 20.13 -4.64
C GLU A 176 4.93 18.91 -4.51
N TRP A 177 6.16 19.01 -4.98
CA TRP A 177 7.19 17.98 -4.89
C TRP A 177 8.59 18.58 -4.97
N ASP A 178 9.58 17.86 -4.50
CA ASP A 178 10.99 18.24 -4.69
C ASP A 178 11.41 18.00 -6.16
N ARG A 179 11.67 19.09 -6.87
CA ARG A 179 12.09 19.05 -8.28
C ARG A 179 13.46 18.39 -8.49
N LYS A 180 14.30 18.34 -7.47
CA LYS A 180 15.61 17.68 -7.56
C LYS A 180 15.43 16.15 -7.61
N VAL A 181 14.40 15.63 -6.93
CA VAL A 181 14.07 14.20 -6.88
C VAL A 181 13.20 13.79 -8.06
N TRP A 182 12.16 14.56 -8.37
CA TRP A 182 11.11 14.18 -9.32
C TRP A 182 11.19 14.88 -10.67
N GLY A 183 12.14 15.78 -10.83
CA GLY A 183 12.23 16.62 -12.03
C GLY A 183 11.09 17.65 -12.14
N ALA A 184 11.02 18.33 -13.26
CA ALA A 184 10.03 19.37 -13.49
C ALA A 184 8.60 18.82 -13.65
N ALA A 185 8.45 17.61 -14.18
CA ALA A 185 7.15 16.98 -14.43
C ALA A 185 6.49 16.37 -13.18
N GLY A 186 7.28 16.15 -12.11
CA GLY A 186 6.81 15.52 -10.90
C GLY A 186 6.49 14.01 -11.04
N PRO A 187 5.93 13.40 -9.99
CA PRO A 187 5.65 11.95 -9.96
C PRO A 187 4.47 11.53 -10.87
N GLY A 188 3.72 12.48 -11.43
CA GLY A 188 2.49 12.19 -12.16
C GLY A 188 1.29 11.89 -11.23
N PRO A 189 0.06 11.86 -11.77
CA PRO A 189 -1.11 11.45 -11.01
C PRO A 189 -1.01 9.98 -10.58
N LEU A 190 -1.30 9.70 -9.31
CA LEU A 190 -1.39 8.35 -8.77
C LEU A 190 -2.84 7.90 -8.81
N VAL A 191 -3.06 6.66 -9.26
CA VAL A 191 -4.39 6.05 -9.34
C VAL A 191 -4.51 4.99 -8.25
N ARG A 192 -5.64 5.02 -7.55
CA ARG A 192 -5.95 4.03 -6.51
C ARG A 192 -6.16 2.65 -7.11
N GLN A 193 -5.54 1.64 -6.53
CA GLN A 193 -5.77 0.24 -6.87
C GLN A 193 -7.16 -0.19 -6.37
N LYS A 194 -7.83 -1.02 -7.18
CA LYS A 194 -9.20 -1.52 -6.97
C LYS A 194 -9.23 -3.03 -7.03
#